data_1b019fb163da59b7d030f26ad21291c9
#
_entry.id   1b019fb163da59b7d030f26ad21291c9
#
_cell.length_a   1.000
_cell.length_b   1.000
_cell.length_c   1.000
_cell.angle_alpha   90.00
_cell.angle_beta   90.00
_cell.angle_gamma   90.00
#
_symmetry.space_group_name_H-M   'P 1'
#
loop_
_entity.id
_entity.type
_entity.pdbx_description
1 polymer ?
#
loop_
_entity_poly.entity_id
_entity_poly.type
_entity_poly.pdbx_seq_one_letter_code
_entity_poly.pdbx_strand_id
1 'polypeptide(L)'
;MKAIVYESLRYGRENAIKSVALARCLGYRSVRELQKQVESERAAGYVILCDSHGAGYYRSDNPAELRRFVNTLNARARNTIKAAQSAQMALDAAAGQETIEGWYDG
;
A
#
# COMPACT_ATOMS: atom_id res chain seq x y z
N MET A 1 -12.84 10.74 11.77
CA MET A 1 -11.65 9.96 12.13
C MET A 1 -10.49 10.87 12.47
N LYS A 2 -9.77 10.56 13.50
CA LYS A 2 -8.59 11.34 13.89
C LYS A 2 -7.38 10.84 13.09
N ALA A 3 -6.73 11.74 12.34
CA ALA A 3 -5.60 11.38 11.47
C ALA A 3 -4.29 11.47 12.26
N ILE A 4 -4.12 10.57 13.22
CA ILE A 4 -2.99 10.57 14.16
C ILE A 4 -1.64 10.52 13.45
N VAL A 5 -1.49 9.63 12.47
CA VAL A 5 -0.23 9.50 11.73
C VAL A 5 -0.01 10.75 10.88
N TYR A 6 -1.01 11.12 10.08
CA TYR A 6 -0.89 12.26 9.17
C TYR A 6 -0.48 13.54 9.90
N GLU A 7 -1.13 13.82 11.02
CA GLU A 7 -0.86 15.03 11.81
C GLU A 7 0.53 15.02 12.44
N SER A 8 1.11 13.85 12.65
CA SER A 8 2.45 13.71 13.21
C SER A 8 3.56 13.82 12.18
N LEU A 9 3.22 13.80 10.89
CA LEU A 9 4.21 13.82 9.82
C LEU A 9 4.70 15.23 9.53
N ARG A 10 5.93 15.33 9.06
CA ARG A 10 6.52 16.58 8.60
C ARG A 10 6.40 16.66 7.09
N TYR A 11 6.51 17.88 6.58
CA TYR A 11 6.44 18.14 5.15
C TYR A 11 7.78 17.91 4.48
N GLY A 12 7.75 17.22 3.34
CA GLY A 12 8.92 17.00 2.51
C GLY A 12 9.63 15.69 2.80
N ARG A 13 10.15 15.09 1.74
CA ARG A 13 10.88 13.83 1.82
C ARG A 13 12.11 13.91 2.74
N GLU A 14 12.78 15.05 2.76
CA GLU A 14 13.96 15.28 3.60
C GLU A 14 13.63 15.23 5.10
N ASN A 15 12.35 15.37 5.44
CA ASN A 15 11.88 15.32 6.82
C ASN A 15 11.12 14.02 7.12
N ALA A 16 11.24 13.02 6.27
CA ALA A 16 10.56 11.75 6.45
C ALA A 16 11.00 11.06 7.75
N ILE A 17 10.06 10.37 8.38
CA ILE A 17 10.30 9.66 9.64
C ILE A 17 10.24 8.17 9.36
N LYS A 18 11.29 7.45 9.73
CA LYS A 18 11.35 6.00 9.54
C LYS A 18 10.23 5.31 10.31
N SER A 19 9.69 4.24 9.73
CA SER A 19 8.54 3.54 10.28
C SER A 19 8.74 3.08 11.73
N VAL A 20 9.90 2.55 12.05
CA VAL A 20 10.18 2.10 13.43
C VAL A 20 10.15 3.26 14.41
N ALA A 21 10.79 4.37 14.04
CA ALA A 21 10.82 5.57 14.90
C ALA A 21 9.42 6.16 15.06
N LEU A 22 8.67 6.24 13.98
CA LEU A 22 7.31 6.77 14.01
C LEU A 22 6.38 5.90 14.85
N ALA A 23 6.45 4.59 14.68
CA ALA A 23 5.64 3.66 15.47
C ALA A 23 5.93 3.82 16.95
N ARG A 24 7.22 3.93 17.30
CA ARG A 24 7.63 4.11 18.69
C ARG A 24 7.14 5.44 19.26
N CYS A 25 7.27 6.52 18.49
CA CYS A 25 6.82 7.85 18.93
C CYS A 25 5.31 7.89 19.17
N LEU A 26 4.53 7.17 18.38
CA LEU A 26 3.07 7.15 18.49
C LEU A 26 2.54 6.09 19.45
N GLY A 27 3.44 5.31 20.06
CA GLY A 27 3.05 4.30 21.05
C GLY A 27 2.52 3.01 20.46
N TYR A 28 2.78 2.75 19.18
CA TYR A 28 2.41 1.48 18.56
C TYR A 28 3.39 0.38 18.96
N ARG A 29 2.88 -0.83 19.09
CA ARG A 29 3.68 -1.99 19.49
C ARG A 29 4.58 -2.49 18.35
N SER A 30 4.19 -2.23 17.10
CA SER A 30 4.90 -2.74 15.94
C SER A 30 4.70 -1.81 14.74
N VAL A 31 5.59 -1.96 13.76
CA VAL A 31 5.44 -1.28 12.46
C VAL A 31 4.15 -1.73 11.78
N ARG A 32 3.72 -2.97 11.99
CA ARG A 32 2.48 -3.47 11.40
C ARG A 32 1.26 -2.71 11.89
N GLU A 33 1.20 -2.38 13.17
CA GLU A 33 0.11 -1.55 13.71
C GLU A 33 0.12 -0.16 13.09
N LEU A 34 1.31 0.43 12.93
CA LEU A 34 1.47 1.70 12.24
C LEU A 34 0.96 1.62 10.81
N GLN A 35 1.34 0.57 10.08
CA GLN A 35 0.91 0.39 8.68
C GLN A 35 -0.59 0.28 8.55
N LYS A 36 -1.25 -0.41 9.48
CA LYS A 36 -2.71 -0.49 9.50
C LYS A 36 -3.35 0.88 9.68
N GLN A 37 -2.80 1.68 10.56
CA GLN A 37 -3.30 3.04 10.78
C GLN A 37 -3.07 3.91 9.55
N VAL A 38 -1.90 3.79 8.90
CA VAL A 38 -1.60 4.50 7.66
C VAL A 38 -2.63 4.15 6.57
N GLU A 39 -2.91 2.86 6.41
CA GLU A 39 -3.91 2.40 5.42
C GLU A 39 -5.28 2.98 5.72
N SER A 40 -5.68 2.99 6.98
CA SER A 40 -6.95 3.54 7.41
C SER A 40 -7.06 5.04 7.11
N GLU A 41 -6.01 5.80 7.39
CA GLU A 41 -5.99 7.23 7.11
C GLU A 41 -5.98 7.51 5.62
N ARG A 42 -5.23 6.73 4.84
CA ARG A 42 -5.24 6.84 3.37
C ARG A 42 -6.64 6.58 2.81
N ALA A 43 -7.32 5.56 3.32
CA ALA A 43 -8.70 5.26 2.92
C ALA A 43 -9.66 6.40 3.25
N ALA A 44 -9.38 7.14 4.31
CA ALA A 44 -10.17 8.31 4.69
C ALA A 44 -9.82 9.57 3.88
N GLY A 45 -8.81 9.50 3.00
CA GLY A 45 -8.45 10.61 2.12
C GLY A 45 -7.19 11.36 2.49
N TYR A 46 -6.49 10.95 3.54
CA TYR A 46 -5.24 11.61 3.92
C TYR A 46 -4.08 11.10 3.07
N VAL A 47 -3.30 12.02 2.51
CA VAL A 47 -2.21 11.66 1.61
C VAL A 47 -0.93 11.50 2.40
N ILE A 48 -0.61 10.26 2.72
CA ILE A 48 0.60 9.88 3.46
C ILE A 48 1.57 9.27 2.47
N LEU A 49 2.69 9.94 2.23
CA LEU A 49 3.71 9.48 1.31
C LEU A 49 4.69 8.58 2.04
N CYS A 50 5.28 7.64 1.31
CA CYS A 50 6.38 6.86 1.85
C CYS A 50 7.47 6.75 0.80
N ASP A 51 8.71 6.71 1.26
CA ASP A 51 9.87 6.54 0.40
C ASP A 51 10.24 5.07 0.36
N SER A 52 10.19 4.49 -0.83
CA SER A 52 10.55 3.08 -1.06
C SER A 52 12.02 2.79 -0.78
N HIS A 53 12.85 3.83 -0.65
CA HIS A 53 14.28 3.68 -0.39
C HIS A 53 14.65 3.86 1.09
N GLY A 54 13.67 3.77 1.97
CA GLY A 54 13.92 3.69 3.40
C GLY A 54 13.89 4.99 4.17
N ALA A 55 13.54 6.12 3.54
CA ALA A 55 13.44 7.39 4.26
C ALA A 55 12.24 7.44 5.21
N GLY A 56 11.20 6.63 4.97
CA GLY A 56 10.04 6.53 5.83
C GLY A 56 8.83 7.30 5.33
N TYR A 57 8.02 7.77 6.29
CA TYR A 57 6.74 8.43 5.98
C TYR A 57 6.86 9.94 6.08
N TYR A 58 6.15 10.63 5.20
CA TYR A 58 6.09 12.09 5.20
C TYR A 58 4.80 12.55 4.54
N ARG A 59 4.48 13.82 4.68
CA ARG A 59 3.40 14.45 3.92
C ARG A 59 4.00 15.56 3.06
N SER A 60 3.31 15.96 2.01
CA SER A 60 3.88 16.89 1.04
C SER A 60 2.83 17.80 0.45
N ASP A 61 3.23 19.04 0.17
CA ASP A 61 2.49 19.97 -0.67
C ASP A 61 3.26 20.32 -1.94
N ASN A 62 4.37 19.61 -2.19
CA ASN A 62 5.22 19.81 -3.35
C ASN A 62 4.68 19.00 -4.54
N PRO A 63 4.26 19.64 -5.64
CA PRO A 63 3.69 18.91 -6.78
C PRO A 63 4.61 17.84 -7.36
N ALA A 64 5.92 18.07 -7.35
CA ALA A 64 6.87 17.08 -7.88
C ALA A 64 6.90 15.81 -7.02
N GLU A 65 6.89 15.97 -5.70
CA GLU A 65 6.84 14.83 -4.78
C GLU A 65 5.52 14.08 -4.91
N LEU A 66 4.42 14.80 -4.97
CA LEU A 66 3.09 14.21 -5.13
C LEU A 66 2.97 13.45 -6.44
N ARG A 67 3.47 14.02 -7.54
CA ARG A 67 3.44 13.37 -8.85
C ARG A 67 4.26 12.08 -8.85
N ARG A 68 5.43 12.10 -8.25
CA ARG A 68 6.28 10.91 -8.12
C ARG A 68 5.57 9.82 -7.33
N PHE A 69 4.91 10.20 -6.25
CA PHE A 69 4.15 9.26 -5.43
C PHE A 69 2.98 8.64 -6.19
N VAL A 70 2.21 9.46 -6.91
CA VAL A 70 1.12 8.98 -7.76
C VAL A 70 1.63 7.98 -8.79
N ASN A 71 2.74 8.32 -9.45
CA ASN A 71 3.34 7.43 -10.45
C ASN A 71 3.76 6.09 -9.85
N THR A 72 4.33 6.12 -8.66
CA THR A 72 4.72 4.90 -7.94
C THR A 72 3.51 4.03 -7.62
N LEU A 73 2.45 4.63 -7.09
CA LEU A 73 1.23 3.89 -6.75
C LEU A 73 0.57 3.31 -7.99
N ASN A 74 0.52 4.08 -9.08
CA ASN A 74 -0.06 3.61 -10.34
C ASN A 74 0.75 2.44 -10.92
N ALA A 75 2.08 2.50 -10.83
CA ALA A 75 2.92 1.40 -11.28
C ALA A 75 2.67 0.13 -10.47
N ARG A 76 2.55 0.26 -9.15
CA ARG A 76 2.22 -0.87 -8.27
C ARG A 76 0.85 -1.45 -8.60
N ALA A 77 -0.13 -0.59 -8.85
CA ALA A 77 -1.48 -1.02 -9.21
C ALA A 77 -1.46 -1.81 -10.52
N ARG A 78 -0.76 -1.32 -11.55
CA ARG A 78 -0.63 -2.03 -12.82
C ARG A 78 0.04 -3.39 -12.63
N ASN A 79 1.09 -3.47 -11.82
CA ASN A 79 1.77 -4.73 -11.56
C ASN A 79 0.86 -5.72 -10.81
N THR A 80 0.07 -5.20 -9.88
CA THR A 80 -0.90 -6.02 -9.15
C THR A 80 -1.98 -6.56 -10.08
N ILE A 81 -2.47 -5.74 -10.99
CA ILE A 81 -3.45 -6.16 -11.99
C ILE A 81 -2.87 -7.26 -12.89
N LYS A 82 -1.63 -7.08 -13.35
CA LYS A 82 -0.97 -8.12 -14.16
C LYS A 82 -0.83 -9.43 -13.42
N ALA A 83 -0.43 -9.38 -12.15
CA ALA A 83 -0.33 -10.57 -11.32
C ALA A 83 -1.69 -11.26 -11.14
N ALA A 84 -2.74 -10.46 -10.92
CA ALA A 84 -4.09 -10.97 -10.78
C ALA A 84 -4.58 -11.63 -12.07
N GLN A 85 -4.26 -11.02 -13.23
CA GLN A 85 -4.61 -11.59 -14.52
C GLN A 85 -3.93 -12.93 -14.75
N SER A 86 -2.65 -13.05 -14.42
CA SER A 86 -1.91 -14.31 -14.54
C SER A 86 -2.48 -15.38 -13.62
N ALA A 87 -2.81 -15.00 -12.39
CA ALA A 87 -3.43 -15.90 -11.43
C ALA A 87 -4.82 -16.35 -11.90
N GLN A 88 -5.58 -15.43 -12.50
CA GLN A 88 -6.91 -15.74 -13.03
C GLN A 88 -6.81 -16.75 -14.18
N MET A 89 -5.82 -16.58 -15.06
CA MET A 89 -5.60 -17.53 -16.15
C MET A 89 -5.26 -18.93 -15.61
N ALA A 90 -4.43 -18.99 -14.57
CA ALA A 90 -4.10 -20.26 -13.93
C ALA A 90 -5.32 -20.88 -13.26
N LEU A 91 -6.12 -20.07 -12.61
CA LEU A 91 -7.37 -20.53 -11.98
C LEU A 91 -8.34 -21.06 -13.02
N ASP A 92 -8.52 -20.34 -14.12
CA ASP A 92 -9.42 -20.76 -15.20
C ASP A 92 -8.99 -22.07 -15.81
N ALA A 93 -7.71 -22.28 -16.00
CA ALA A 93 -7.18 -23.55 -16.50
C ALA A 93 -7.42 -24.69 -15.51
N ALA A 94 -7.18 -24.47 -14.24
CA ALA A 94 -7.39 -25.47 -13.19
C ALA A 94 -8.90 -25.77 -13.03
N ALA A 95 -9.74 -24.74 -13.02
CA ALA A 95 -11.19 -24.88 -12.89
C ALA A 95 -11.77 -25.59 -14.13
N GLY A 96 -11.23 -25.30 -15.31
CA GLY A 96 -11.62 -25.98 -16.54
C GLY A 96 -11.34 -27.48 -16.47
N GLN A 97 -10.19 -27.87 -15.94
CA GLN A 97 -9.86 -29.26 -15.74
C GLN A 97 -10.78 -29.94 -14.74
N GLU A 98 -11.06 -29.27 -13.63
CA GLU A 98 -11.99 -29.78 -12.61
C GLU A 98 -13.38 -29.96 -13.17
N THR A 99 -13.86 -29.00 -13.95
CA THR A 99 -15.17 -29.03 -14.56
C THR A 99 -15.30 -30.22 -15.52
N ILE A 100 -14.28 -30.44 -16.33
CA ILE A 100 -14.25 -31.56 -17.27
C ILE A 100 -14.29 -32.89 -16.51
N GLU A 101 -13.49 -33.01 -15.47
CA GLU A 101 -13.48 -34.21 -14.63
C GLU A 101 -14.82 -34.43 -13.96
N GLY A 102 -15.41 -33.39 -13.42
CA GLY A 102 -16.73 -33.47 -12.79
C GLY A 102 -17.82 -33.86 -13.75
N TRP A 103 -17.73 -33.44 -15.00
CA TRP A 103 -18.70 -33.79 -16.03
C TRP A 103 -18.65 -35.27 -16.37
N TYR A 104 -17.47 -35.84 -16.43
CA TYR A 104 -17.30 -37.25 -16.75
C TYR A 104 -17.63 -38.15 -15.56
N ASP A 105 -17.40 -37.65 -14.35
CA ASP A 105 -17.67 -38.38 -13.12
C ASP A 105 -19.12 -38.30 -12.70
N GLY A 106 -19.79 -37.28 -13.14
CA GLY A 106 -21.17 -37.06 -12.79
C GLY A 106 -22.09 -37.61 -13.83
#